data_a361feb0e7ccd9c884b1c05429c66483
#
_entry.id   a361feb0e7ccd9c884b1c05429c66483
#
_cell.length_a   1.000
_cell.length_b   1.000
_cell.length_c   1.000
_cell.angle_alpha   90.00
_cell.angle_beta   90.00
_cell.angle_gamma   90.00
#
_symmetry.space_group_name_H-M   'P 1'
#
loop_
_entity.id
_entity.type
_entity.pdbx_description
1 polymer ?
#
loop_
_entity_poly.entity_id
_entity_poly.type
_entity_poly.pdbx_seq_one_letter_code
_entity_poly.pdbx_strand_id
1 'polypeptide(L)'
;AGNEMLIGLEPMLRRGLLSAAECTDLERLPATHVDYGGLIPRKQVLLGRIAERFHARADSALKTGFDEFLHKHDQAWLDDYALFRVLKTMHGERPWPEWDTGYARRDHAVLAELREDQSAAIEQVKILQFLFHQQWRALQQHAGNAGVQLFGDMPIYIALDSADAWAHPEILLIDREGVPLRVAGVPPDYFSADGQLWGNPLYDWQFHAADGYRWWIQRMQHALEYTDLVRIDHFRGFESFWSVTYGAETAREGEWLPGPGHELFIALKTALGRLPIVAEDLGIITPEVDQLRLAHGIPGMKVLQFEVADPDFDPTDIPRDCVCYTATHDNDTTVGWFNGGNGDTRTGQELLQTRQN
;
A
#
# COMPACT_ATOMS: atom_id res chain seq x y z
N ALA A 1 -3.58 4.18 5.98
CA ALA A 1 -3.44 5.62 6.12
C ALA A 1 -3.31 6.29 4.75
N GLY A 2 -3.82 7.52 4.63
CA GLY A 2 -3.72 8.30 3.40
C GLY A 2 -2.39 9.04 3.30
N ASN A 3 -1.90 9.24 2.07
CA ASN A 3 -0.72 10.05 1.83
C ASN A 3 -1.08 11.54 1.95
N GLU A 4 -0.62 12.20 2.99
CA GLU A 4 -0.88 13.62 3.26
C GLU A 4 -0.35 14.56 2.15
N MET A 5 0.64 14.10 1.38
CA MET A 5 1.13 14.86 0.23
C MET A 5 0.09 15.00 -0.90
N LEU A 6 -0.97 14.21 -0.88
CA LEU A 6 -2.09 14.33 -1.84
C LEU A 6 -3.17 15.33 -1.39
N ILE A 7 -3.11 15.88 -0.17
CA ILE A 7 -4.04 16.91 0.28
C ILE A 7 -3.93 18.13 -0.63
N GLY A 8 -5.03 18.48 -1.31
CA GLY A 8 -5.12 19.69 -2.13
C GLY A 8 -5.19 20.94 -1.25
N LEU A 9 -4.40 21.96 -1.58
CA LEU A 9 -4.32 23.18 -0.78
C LEU A 9 -5.43 24.19 -1.12
N GLU A 10 -5.99 24.14 -2.33
CA GLU A 10 -7.03 25.07 -2.77
C GLU A 10 -8.30 25.04 -1.86
N PRO A 11 -8.83 23.87 -1.45
CA PRO A 11 -9.91 23.85 -0.47
C PRO A 11 -9.54 24.50 0.86
N MET A 12 -8.27 24.42 1.27
CA MET A 12 -7.76 25.02 2.50
C MET A 12 -7.66 26.54 2.39
N LEU A 13 -7.28 27.04 1.22
CA LEU A 13 -7.31 28.49 0.91
C LEU A 13 -8.75 29.03 0.99
N ARG A 14 -9.70 28.37 0.33
CA ARG A 14 -11.12 28.77 0.36
C ARG A 14 -11.72 28.81 1.77
N ARG A 15 -11.25 27.95 2.66
CA ARG A 15 -11.68 27.89 4.08
C ARG A 15 -10.90 28.81 5.00
N GLY A 16 -9.92 29.56 4.50
CA GLY A 16 -9.08 30.47 5.29
C GLY A 16 -8.10 29.78 6.25
N LEU A 17 -7.87 28.48 6.07
CA LEU A 17 -6.83 27.72 6.80
C LEU A 17 -5.44 28.05 6.31
N LEU A 18 -5.32 28.47 5.04
CA LEU A 18 -4.11 29.03 4.42
C LEU A 18 -4.44 30.36 3.74
N SER A 19 -3.42 31.16 3.49
CA SER A 19 -3.46 32.33 2.61
C SER A 19 -2.68 32.07 1.32
N ALA A 20 -3.03 32.77 0.24
CA ALA A 20 -2.30 32.65 -1.04
C ALA A 20 -0.82 33.01 -0.89
N ALA A 21 -0.49 34.01 -0.06
CA ALA A 21 0.88 34.42 0.19
C ALA A 21 1.76 33.30 0.77
N GLU A 22 1.17 32.39 1.54
CA GLU A 22 1.91 31.25 2.12
C GLU A 22 2.24 30.17 1.08
N CYS A 23 1.48 30.10 -0.03
CA CYS A 23 1.67 29.11 -1.09
C CYS A 23 2.65 29.55 -2.20
N THR A 24 3.12 30.80 -2.19
CA THR A 24 3.94 31.39 -3.27
C THR A 24 5.20 30.59 -3.58
N ASP A 25 5.83 29.95 -2.58
CA ASP A 25 7.03 29.16 -2.79
C ASP A 25 6.77 27.84 -3.55
N LEU A 26 5.54 27.32 -3.50
CA LEU A 26 5.15 26.16 -4.30
C LEU A 26 4.96 26.52 -5.80
N GLU A 27 4.51 27.74 -6.08
CA GLU A 27 4.33 28.23 -7.46
C GLU A 27 5.64 28.32 -8.25
N ARG A 28 6.79 28.31 -7.54
CA ARG A 28 8.11 28.33 -8.15
C ARG A 28 8.64 26.95 -8.55
N LEU A 29 7.93 25.89 -8.19
CA LEU A 29 8.30 24.53 -8.55
C LEU A 29 8.02 24.29 -10.05
N PRO A 30 8.76 23.36 -10.70
CA PRO A 30 8.55 23.02 -12.10
C PRO A 30 7.11 22.59 -12.39
N ALA A 31 6.54 23.08 -13.51
CA ALA A 31 5.19 22.68 -13.92
C ALA A 31 5.16 21.41 -14.79
N THR A 32 6.31 20.95 -15.28
CA THR A 32 6.43 19.86 -16.25
C THR A 32 6.73 18.50 -15.60
N HIS A 33 7.19 18.50 -14.36
CA HIS A 33 7.49 17.29 -13.58
C HIS A 33 7.39 17.61 -12.08
N VAL A 34 7.28 16.58 -11.25
CA VAL A 34 7.23 16.76 -9.79
C VAL A 34 8.65 16.76 -9.22
N ASP A 35 9.07 17.91 -8.70
CA ASP A 35 10.27 18.02 -7.87
C ASP A 35 9.93 17.64 -6.42
N TYR A 36 10.03 16.34 -6.09
CA TYR A 36 9.71 15.85 -4.75
C TYR A 36 10.60 16.46 -3.66
N GLY A 37 11.90 16.67 -3.95
CA GLY A 37 12.83 17.29 -3.02
C GLY A 37 12.46 18.73 -2.66
N GLY A 38 11.95 19.46 -3.64
CA GLY A 38 11.44 20.81 -3.44
C GLY A 38 10.03 20.86 -2.84
N LEU A 39 9.16 19.92 -3.24
CA LEU A 39 7.74 19.90 -2.84
C LEU A 39 7.54 19.47 -1.38
N ILE A 40 8.10 18.33 -0.99
CA ILE A 40 7.80 17.69 0.29
C ILE A 40 8.05 18.64 1.47
N PRO A 41 9.26 19.22 1.68
CA PRO A 41 9.50 20.05 2.85
C PRO A 41 8.63 21.32 2.88
N ARG A 42 8.37 21.93 1.72
CA ARG A 42 7.50 23.12 1.65
C ARG A 42 6.06 22.80 1.98
N LYS A 43 5.55 21.69 1.44
CA LYS A 43 4.18 21.26 1.68
C LYS A 43 3.95 20.80 3.12
N GLN A 44 4.90 20.13 3.74
CA GLN A 44 4.85 19.75 5.15
C GLN A 44 4.69 20.97 6.07
N VAL A 45 5.41 22.06 5.81
CA VAL A 45 5.23 23.31 6.57
C VAL A 45 3.79 23.86 6.44
N LEU A 46 3.22 23.81 5.24
CA LEU A 46 1.84 24.28 5.02
C LEU A 46 0.81 23.36 5.69
N LEU A 47 1.01 22.06 5.62
CA LEU A 47 0.15 21.07 6.28
C LEU A 47 0.19 21.24 7.81
N GLY A 48 1.35 21.47 8.40
CA GLY A 48 1.47 21.81 9.82
C GLY A 48 0.65 23.05 10.19
N ARG A 49 0.76 24.14 9.41
CA ARG A 49 -0.04 25.36 9.63
C ARG A 49 -1.54 25.13 9.51
N ILE A 50 -1.97 24.28 8.57
CA ILE A 50 -3.40 23.90 8.43
C ILE A 50 -3.88 23.23 9.72
N ALA A 51 -3.13 22.23 10.21
CA ALA A 51 -3.51 21.50 11.41
C ALA A 51 -3.51 22.39 12.66
N GLU A 52 -2.51 23.24 12.86
CA GLU A 52 -2.46 24.21 13.96
C GLU A 52 -3.66 25.17 13.98
N ARG A 53 -4.15 25.56 12.81
CA ARG A 53 -5.27 26.51 12.67
C ARG A 53 -6.63 25.85 12.67
N PHE A 54 -6.69 24.53 12.59
CA PHE A 54 -7.93 23.80 12.37
C PHE A 54 -9.00 24.15 13.37
N HIS A 55 -8.75 24.04 14.68
CA HIS A 55 -9.76 24.31 15.70
C HIS A 55 -10.21 25.79 15.76
N ALA A 56 -9.30 26.71 15.45
CA ALA A 56 -9.60 28.13 15.48
C ALA A 56 -10.38 28.60 14.25
N ARG A 57 -10.16 28.00 13.07
CA ARG A 57 -10.65 28.53 11.80
C ARG A 57 -11.58 27.60 11.01
N ALA A 58 -11.59 26.30 11.30
CA ALA A 58 -12.51 25.37 10.64
C ALA A 58 -13.97 25.74 10.98
N ASP A 59 -14.83 25.67 9.98
CA ASP A 59 -16.27 25.82 10.14
C ASP A 59 -16.86 24.64 10.94
N SER A 60 -18.13 24.80 11.38
CA SER A 60 -18.80 23.78 12.19
C SER A 60 -18.93 22.44 11.45
N ALA A 61 -19.17 22.46 10.13
CA ALA A 61 -19.33 21.25 9.35
C ALA A 61 -18.01 20.46 9.27
N LEU A 62 -16.87 21.16 9.12
CA LEU A 62 -15.55 20.53 9.10
C LEU A 62 -15.20 19.93 10.46
N LYS A 63 -15.53 20.60 11.55
CA LYS A 63 -15.31 20.09 12.92
C LYS A 63 -16.17 18.86 13.21
N THR A 64 -17.46 18.91 12.90
CA THR A 64 -18.36 17.75 13.04
C THR A 64 -17.87 16.56 12.23
N GLY A 65 -17.44 16.79 10.98
CA GLY A 65 -16.85 15.71 10.15
C GLY A 65 -15.58 15.12 10.76
N PHE A 66 -14.76 15.93 11.42
CA PHE A 66 -13.58 15.44 12.14
C PHE A 66 -13.97 14.56 13.33
N ASP A 67 -14.96 14.98 14.13
CA ASP A 67 -15.45 14.21 15.27
C ASP A 67 -16.03 12.84 14.81
N GLU A 68 -16.80 12.83 13.72
CA GLU A 68 -17.32 11.61 13.10
C GLU A 68 -16.20 10.69 12.59
N PHE A 69 -15.17 11.27 11.98
CA PHE A 69 -13.99 10.53 11.51
C PHE A 69 -13.23 9.90 12.67
N LEU A 70 -12.99 10.64 13.76
CA LEU A 70 -12.38 10.10 14.97
C LEU A 70 -13.22 8.96 15.56
N HIS A 71 -14.53 9.17 15.71
CA HIS A 71 -15.42 8.13 16.26
C HIS A 71 -15.32 6.80 15.50
N LYS A 72 -15.15 6.87 14.17
CA LYS A 72 -15.07 5.69 13.32
C LYS A 72 -13.68 5.04 13.29
N HIS A 73 -12.61 5.85 13.28
CA HIS A 73 -11.27 5.39 12.89
C HIS A 73 -10.27 5.37 14.04
N ASP A 74 -10.51 6.13 15.12
CA ASP A 74 -9.50 6.36 16.14
C ASP A 74 -8.99 5.06 16.77
N GLN A 75 -9.90 4.24 17.28
CA GLN A 75 -9.56 2.95 17.90
C GLN A 75 -9.27 1.83 16.90
N ALA A 76 -9.63 2.03 15.63
CA ALA A 76 -9.44 0.98 14.61
C ALA A 76 -8.02 0.96 14.05
N TRP A 77 -7.42 2.13 13.85
CA TRP A 77 -6.08 2.25 13.28
C TRP A 77 -5.44 3.64 13.47
N LEU A 78 -6.23 4.70 13.60
CA LEU A 78 -5.75 6.08 13.47
C LEU A 78 -4.89 6.50 14.65
N ASP A 79 -5.23 6.09 15.88
CA ASP A 79 -4.44 6.41 17.07
C ASP A 79 -3.05 5.76 17.01
N ASP A 80 -2.98 4.47 16.67
CA ASP A 80 -1.71 3.77 16.50
C ASP A 80 -0.88 4.37 15.38
N TYR A 81 -1.50 4.74 14.26
CA TYR A 81 -0.80 5.43 13.18
C TYR A 81 -0.27 6.79 13.61
N ALA A 82 -1.06 7.58 14.34
CA ALA A 82 -0.65 8.90 14.81
C ALA A 82 0.51 8.81 15.81
N LEU A 83 0.45 7.88 16.76
CA LEU A 83 1.53 7.59 17.69
C LEU A 83 2.81 7.18 16.94
N PHE A 84 2.69 6.25 15.99
CA PHE A 84 3.81 5.80 15.17
C PHE A 84 4.48 6.98 14.44
N ARG A 85 3.72 7.87 13.81
CA ARG A 85 4.24 9.03 13.10
C ARG A 85 4.95 10.03 14.01
N VAL A 86 4.40 10.28 15.19
CA VAL A 86 5.02 11.15 16.20
C VAL A 86 6.33 10.53 16.69
N LEU A 87 6.34 9.24 17.01
CA LEU A 87 7.53 8.52 17.43
C LEU A 87 8.60 8.48 16.34
N LYS A 88 8.22 8.27 15.07
CA LYS A 88 9.16 8.37 13.93
C LYS A 88 9.89 9.72 13.92
N THR A 89 9.15 10.80 14.04
CA THR A 89 9.72 12.15 14.07
C THR A 89 10.63 12.36 15.29
N MET A 90 10.22 11.93 16.47
CA MET A 90 11.01 12.04 17.71
C MET A 90 12.33 11.27 17.62
N HIS A 91 12.34 10.13 16.91
CA HIS A 91 13.54 9.30 16.73
C HIS A 91 14.30 9.59 15.43
N GLY A 92 14.03 10.71 14.74
CA GLY A 92 14.73 11.11 13.52
C GLY A 92 14.51 10.14 12.36
N GLU A 93 13.30 9.64 12.20
CA GLU A 93 12.85 8.69 11.16
C GLU A 93 13.55 7.32 11.22
N ARG A 94 14.20 6.95 12.31
CA ARG A 94 14.77 5.60 12.51
C ARG A 94 13.68 4.54 12.55
N PRO A 95 13.97 3.30 12.12
CA PRO A 95 13.01 2.17 12.22
C PRO A 95 12.58 1.92 13.67
N TRP A 96 11.32 1.49 13.85
CA TRP A 96 10.78 1.31 15.21
C TRP A 96 11.52 0.28 16.09
N PRO A 97 12.18 -0.77 15.56
CA PRO A 97 12.99 -1.65 16.42
C PRO A 97 14.21 -0.96 17.07
N GLU A 98 14.61 0.19 16.51
CA GLU A 98 15.73 1.00 17.04
C GLU A 98 15.27 2.09 18.02
N TRP A 99 13.98 2.19 18.34
CA TRP A 99 13.47 3.15 19.31
C TRP A 99 13.80 2.73 20.74
N ASP A 100 13.66 3.65 21.68
CA ASP A 100 13.74 3.32 23.10
C ASP A 100 12.78 2.19 23.44
N THR A 101 13.24 1.25 24.25
CA THR A 101 12.55 -0.03 24.48
C THR A 101 11.08 0.13 24.89
N GLY A 102 10.75 1.15 25.69
CA GLY A 102 9.36 1.41 26.11
C GLY A 102 8.45 1.72 24.92
N TYR A 103 8.94 2.50 23.95
CA TYR A 103 8.20 2.84 22.73
C TYR A 103 8.15 1.67 21.75
N ALA A 104 9.31 1.02 21.52
CA ALA A 104 9.41 -0.11 20.61
C ALA A 104 8.49 -1.27 21.04
N ARG A 105 8.40 -1.54 22.32
CA ARG A 105 7.56 -2.62 22.92
C ARG A 105 6.15 -2.18 23.29
N ARG A 106 5.80 -0.93 22.97
CA ARG A 106 4.45 -0.39 23.23
C ARG A 106 4.06 -0.47 24.71
N ASP A 107 5.00 -0.16 25.63
CA ASP A 107 4.68 -0.12 27.05
C ASP A 107 3.51 0.83 27.31
N HIS A 108 2.48 0.32 27.97
CA HIS A 108 1.23 1.05 28.15
C HIS A 108 1.41 2.37 28.92
N ALA A 109 2.24 2.38 29.96
CA ALA A 109 2.47 3.57 30.76
C ALA A 109 3.28 4.62 29.96
N VAL A 110 4.29 4.18 29.21
CA VAL A 110 5.11 5.06 28.34
C VAL A 110 4.24 5.66 27.22
N LEU A 111 3.36 4.88 26.59
CA LEU A 111 2.47 5.41 25.57
C LEU A 111 1.36 6.30 26.13
N ALA A 112 0.93 6.08 27.39
CA ALA A 112 -0.02 6.98 28.05
C ALA A 112 0.61 8.36 28.29
N GLU A 113 1.85 8.41 28.81
CA GLU A 113 2.61 9.63 28.99
C GLU A 113 2.86 10.35 27.64
N LEU A 114 3.25 9.61 26.61
CA LEU A 114 3.41 10.15 25.26
C LEU A 114 2.13 10.84 24.74
N ARG A 115 0.96 10.23 24.96
CA ARG A 115 -0.32 10.81 24.52
C ARG A 115 -0.63 12.15 25.19
N GLU A 116 -0.22 12.29 26.45
CA GLU A 116 -0.37 13.57 27.18
C GLU A 116 0.65 14.60 26.67
N ASP A 117 1.93 14.24 26.63
CA ASP A 117 3.01 15.16 26.29
C ASP A 117 2.99 15.60 24.81
N GLN A 118 2.59 14.70 23.90
CA GLN A 118 2.58 14.95 22.47
C GLN A 118 1.15 15.06 21.89
N SER A 119 0.17 15.39 22.74
CA SER A 119 -1.25 15.46 22.33
C SER A 119 -1.48 16.33 21.10
N ALA A 120 -0.84 17.48 21.01
CA ALA A 120 -0.95 18.40 19.88
C ALA A 120 -0.37 17.80 18.57
N ALA A 121 0.78 17.13 18.65
CA ALA A 121 1.40 16.49 17.48
C ALA A 121 0.58 15.29 16.99
N ILE A 122 0.05 14.48 17.91
CA ILE A 122 -0.84 13.36 17.59
C ILE A 122 -2.11 13.86 16.91
N GLU A 123 -2.71 14.93 17.44
CA GLU A 123 -3.92 15.53 16.85
C GLU A 123 -3.64 16.12 15.47
N GLN A 124 -2.47 16.73 15.22
CA GLN A 124 -2.08 17.21 13.90
C GLN A 124 -2.08 16.08 12.87
N VAL A 125 -1.52 14.91 13.20
CA VAL A 125 -1.55 13.74 12.32
C VAL A 125 -3.00 13.31 12.04
N LYS A 126 -3.84 13.24 13.07
CA LYS A 126 -5.26 12.86 12.93
C LYS A 126 -6.02 13.84 12.04
N ILE A 127 -5.82 15.15 12.21
CA ILE A 127 -6.41 16.19 11.36
C ILE A 127 -5.99 16.01 9.89
N LEU A 128 -4.71 15.77 9.61
CA LEU A 128 -4.24 15.59 8.24
C LEU A 128 -4.84 14.33 7.61
N GLN A 129 -4.95 13.23 8.34
CA GLN A 129 -5.62 12.02 7.86
C GLN A 129 -7.12 12.26 7.58
N PHE A 130 -7.80 13.03 8.43
CA PHE A 130 -9.18 13.45 8.18
C PHE A 130 -9.31 14.29 6.90
N LEU A 131 -8.45 15.29 6.70
CA LEU A 131 -8.50 16.17 5.53
C LEU A 131 -8.22 15.38 4.24
N PHE A 132 -7.28 14.44 4.27
CA PHE A 132 -7.07 13.50 3.18
C PHE A 132 -8.34 12.69 2.92
N HIS A 133 -8.91 12.06 3.94
CA HIS A 133 -10.13 11.24 3.83
C HIS A 133 -11.27 12.04 3.21
N GLN A 134 -11.54 13.26 3.70
CA GLN A 134 -12.60 14.12 3.19
C GLN A 134 -12.43 14.41 1.69
N GLN A 135 -11.22 14.78 1.27
CA GLN A 135 -10.94 15.09 -0.13
C GLN A 135 -10.99 13.85 -1.02
N TRP A 136 -10.49 12.71 -0.53
CA TRP A 136 -10.58 11.46 -1.24
C TRP A 136 -12.02 10.99 -1.45
N ARG A 137 -12.87 11.08 -0.42
CA ARG A 137 -14.30 10.78 -0.53
C ARG A 137 -15.00 11.67 -1.55
N ALA A 138 -14.64 12.94 -1.61
CA ALA A 138 -15.18 13.85 -2.63
C ALA A 138 -14.74 13.44 -4.05
N LEU A 139 -13.48 13.00 -4.21
CA LEU A 139 -12.98 12.45 -5.47
C LEU A 139 -13.72 11.17 -5.88
N GLN A 140 -13.90 10.22 -4.95
CA GLN A 140 -14.67 9.00 -5.20
C GLN A 140 -16.10 9.30 -5.66
N GLN A 141 -16.76 10.23 -4.97
CA GLN A 141 -18.12 10.64 -5.35
C GLN A 141 -18.15 11.26 -6.74
N HIS A 142 -17.18 12.10 -7.07
CA HIS A 142 -17.07 12.71 -8.41
C HIS A 142 -16.85 11.64 -9.48
N ALA A 143 -15.90 10.70 -9.26
CA ALA A 143 -15.63 9.60 -10.16
C ALA A 143 -16.87 8.70 -10.35
N GLY A 144 -17.53 8.31 -9.26
CA GLY A 144 -18.74 7.48 -9.30
C GLY A 144 -19.88 8.15 -10.06
N ASN A 145 -20.08 9.47 -9.90
CA ASN A 145 -21.07 10.23 -10.66
C ASN A 145 -20.76 10.28 -12.16
N ALA A 146 -19.50 10.16 -12.53
CA ALA A 146 -19.04 10.06 -13.93
C ALA A 146 -19.00 8.61 -14.46
N GLY A 147 -19.41 7.61 -13.66
CA GLY A 147 -19.35 6.19 -14.01
C GLY A 147 -17.93 5.62 -14.00
N VAL A 148 -16.99 6.27 -13.32
CA VAL A 148 -15.58 5.83 -13.20
C VAL A 148 -15.38 5.17 -11.84
N GLN A 149 -14.79 3.98 -11.84
CA GLN A 149 -14.40 3.24 -10.64
C GLN A 149 -12.94 3.50 -10.30
N LEU A 150 -12.62 3.57 -9.00
CA LEU A 150 -11.25 3.65 -8.52
C LEU A 150 -10.72 2.24 -8.26
N PHE A 151 -9.62 1.91 -8.90
CA PHE A 151 -8.96 0.61 -8.78
C PHE A 151 -7.68 0.80 -7.96
N GLY A 152 -7.69 0.27 -6.73
CA GLY A 152 -6.55 0.33 -5.80
C GLY A 152 -5.57 -0.80 -6.03
N ASP A 153 -4.39 -0.63 -5.45
CA ASP A 153 -3.33 -1.62 -5.42
C ASP A 153 -2.89 -1.89 -3.98
N MET A 154 -2.78 -3.15 -3.60
CA MET A 154 -2.44 -3.55 -2.24
C MET A 154 -1.36 -4.63 -2.27
N PRO A 155 -0.14 -4.33 -1.83
CA PRO A 155 0.91 -5.34 -1.73
C PRO A 155 0.50 -6.41 -0.70
N ILE A 156 0.84 -7.67 -0.94
CA ILE A 156 0.58 -8.74 0.03
C ILE A 156 1.28 -8.43 1.36
N TYR A 157 2.57 -8.09 1.32
CA TYR A 157 3.36 -7.85 2.52
C TYR A 157 3.32 -6.38 2.96
N ILE A 158 3.57 -6.17 4.26
CA ILE A 158 3.78 -4.84 4.83
C ILE A 158 5.27 -4.63 5.11
N ALA A 159 5.68 -3.37 5.19
CA ALA A 159 7.04 -3.05 5.61
C ALA A 159 7.21 -3.33 7.11
N LEU A 160 8.39 -3.80 7.51
CA LEU A 160 8.72 -3.92 8.93
C LEU A 160 8.59 -2.56 9.63
N ASP A 161 9.13 -1.51 9.02
CA ASP A 161 9.04 -0.14 9.53
C ASP A 161 7.70 0.49 9.12
N SER A 162 6.63 0.00 9.72
CA SER A 162 5.25 0.46 9.50
C SER A 162 4.46 0.50 10.80
N ALA A 163 3.40 1.30 10.82
CA ALA A 163 2.50 1.39 11.96
C ALA A 163 1.84 0.05 12.28
N ASP A 164 1.46 -0.73 11.25
CA ASP A 164 0.85 -2.05 11.44
C ASP A 164 1.83 -3.04 12.08
N ALA A 165 3.08 -3.11 11.60
CA ALA A 165 4.08 -4.01 12.18
C ALA A 165 4.45 -3.63 13.62
N TRP A 166 4.48 -2.33 13.93
CA TRP A 166 4.70 -1.84 15.29
C TRP A 166 3.50 -2.06 16.20
N ALA A 167 2.27 -1.83 15.69
CA ALA A 167 1.05 -1.95 16.48
C ALA A 167 0.65 -3.42 16.72
N HIS A 168 0.95 -4.29 15.76
CA HIS A 168 0.52 -5.70 15.73
C HIS A 168 1.69 -6.64 15.42
N PRO A 169 2.76 -6.64 16.23
CA PRO A 169 3.92 -7.51 15.98
C PRO A 169 3.55 -9.00 15.96
N GLU A 170 2.48 -9.39 16.63
CA GLU A 170 1.97 -10.76 16.71
C GLU A 170 1.48 -11.34 15.39
N ILE A 171 1.18 -10.49 14.40
CA ILE A 171 0.77 -10.94 13.05
C ILE A 171 1.94 -11.36 12.17
N LEU A 172 3.18 -11.15 12.63
CA LEU A 172 4.40 -11.32 11.85
C LEU A 172 5.35 -12.32 12.50
N LEU A 173 6.16 -12.98 11.69
CA LEU A 173 7.26 -13.83 12.15
C LEU A 173 8.48 -12.97 12.51
N ILE A 174 8.39 -12.25 13.62
CA ILE A 174 9.45 -11.43 14.20
C ILE A 174 9.75 -11.86 15.64
N ASP A 175 10.94 -11.58 16.11
CA ASP A 175 11.30 -11.83 17.50
C ASP A 175 10.80 -10.70 18.44
N ARG A 176 11.13 -10.82 19.72
CA ARG A 176 10.71 -9.84 20.75
C ARG A 176 11.38 -8.48 20.62
N GLU A 177 12.47 -8.41 19.90
CA GLU A 177 13.21 -7.20 19.56
C GLU A 177 12.72 -6.56 18.27
N GLY A 178 11.75 -7.17 17.58
CA GLY A 178 11.21 -6.69 16.30
C GLY A 178 12.06 -7.08 15.10
N VAL A 179 12.97 -8.03 15.25
CA VAL A 179 13.82 -8.52 14.16
C VAL A 179 13.09 -9.65 13.41
N PRO A 180 12.97 -9.60 12.08
CA PRO A 180 12.37 -10.67 11.31
C PRO A 180 13.13 -11.98 11.48
N LEU A 181 12.41 -13.07 11.68
CA LEU A 181 12.99 -14.41 11.67
C LEU A 181 13.29 -14.85 10.23
N ARG A 182 12.38 -14.50 9.35
CA ARG A 182 12.44 -14.77 7.91
C ARG A 182 11.77 -13.64 7.15
N VAL A 183 12.14 -13.48 5.88
CA VAL A 183 11.64 -12.40 5.03
C VAL A 183 11.14 -12.93 3.69
N ALA A 184 10.30 -12.12 3.07
CA ALA A 184 9.70 -12.39 1.77
C ALA A 184 10.69 -12.15 0.63
N GLY A 185 10.50 -12.90 -0.43
CA GLY A 185 11.18 -12.75 -1.71
C GLY A 185 10.58 -13.66 -2.77
N VAL A 186 11.27 -13.80 -3.88
CA VAL A 186 10.98 -14.79 -4.92
C VAL A 186 12.29 -15.50 -5.30
N PRO A 187 12.26 -16.80 -5.64
CA PRO A 187 13.45 -17.55 -6.03
C PRO A 187 14.03 -17.02 -7.35
N PRO A 188 15.26 -17.41 -7.69
CA PRO A 188 15.81 -17.17 -9.01
C PRO A 188 14.85 -17.60 -10.12
N ASP A 189 14.69 -16.75 -11.12
CA ASP A 189 13.86 -16.98 -12.28
C ASP A 189 14.53 -16.44 -13.55
N TYR A 190 13.78 -16.38 -14.64
CA TYR A 190 14.27 -15.87 -15.92
C TYR A 190 14.68 -14.39 -15.85
N PHE A 191 14.05 -13.59 -15.00
CA PHE A 191 14.31 -12.16 -14.87
C PHE A 191 15.45 -11.85 -13.88
N SER A 192 15.68 -12.70 -12.88
CA SER A 192 16.68 -12.47 -11.84
C SER A 192 17.40 -13.76 -11.46
N ALA A 193 18.69 -13.84 -11.79
CA ALA A 193 19.54 -14.99 -11.42
C ALA A 193 19.76 -15.13 -9.91
N ASP A 194 19.54 -14.07 -9.14
CA ASP A 194 19.65 -14.03 -7.66
C ASP A 194 18.30 -14.12 -6.96
N GLY A 195 17.21 -14.18 -7.73
CA GLY A 195 15.86 -13.96 -7.24
C GLY A 195 15.66 -12.50 -6.82
N GLN A 196 14.58 -12.23 -6.12
CA GLN A 196 14.31 -10.90 -5.56
C GLN A 196 14.16 -11.03 -4.05
N LEU A 197 15.03 -10.39 -3.30
CA LEU A 197 14.96 -10.31 -1.85
C LEU A 197 14.20 -9.02 -1.48
N TRP A 198 12.92 -9.15 -1.10
CA TRP A 198 12.09 -7.99 -0.79
C TRP A 198 12.30 -7.48 0.64
N GLY A 199 12.67 -8.36 1.56
CA GLY A 199 13.01 -7.99 2.95
C GLY A 199 11.81 -7.71 3.86
N ASN A 200 10.59 -7.81 3.36
CA ASN A 200 9.39 -7.69 4.19
C ASN A 200 9.29 -8.86 5.17
N PRO A 201 8.87 -8.65 6.43
CA PRO A 201 8.62 -9.73 7.37
C PRO A 201 7.48 -10.63 6.84
N LEU A 202 7.58 -11.92 7.13
CA LEU A 202 6.53 -12.88 6.80
C LEU A 202 5.42 -12.85 7.84
N TYR A 203 4.19 -13.18 7.42
CA TYR A 203 3.05 -13.31 8.33
C TYR A 203 3.13 -14.60 9.14
N ASP A 204 2.71 -14.54 10.41
CA ASP A 204 2.34 -15.70 11.20
C ASP A 204 0.92 -16.16 10.84
N TRP A 205 0.83 -17.00 9.80
CA TRP A 205 -0.46 -17.49 9.31
C TRP A 205 -1.20 -18.36 10.35
N GLN A 206 -0.49 -18.97 11.31
CA GLN A 206 -1.11 -19.72 12.40
C GLN A 206 -1.82 -18.78 13.37
N PHE A 207 -1.18 -17.66 13.72
CA PHE A 207 -1.82 -16.62 14.51
C PHE A 207 -3.04 -16.04 13.79
N HIS A 208 -2.90 -15.68 12.51
CA HIS A 208 -4.00 -15.15 11.72
C HIS A 208 -5.20 -16.10 11.64
N ALA A 209 -4.97 -17.39 11.44
CA ALA A 209 -6.03 -18.40 11.41
C ALA A 209 -6.73 -18.52 12.78
N ALA A 210 -5.95 -18.50 13.88
CA ALA A 210 -6.47 -18.62 15.23
C ALA A 210 -7.35 -17.43 15.65
N ASP A 211 -7.06 -16.21 15.13
CA ASP A 211 -7.85 -15.02 15.41
C ASP A 211 -8.97 -14.76 14.36
N GLY A 212 -9.16 -15.67 13.40
CA GLY A 212 -10.16 -15.57 12.34
C GLY A 212 -9.81 -14.54 11.26
N TYR A 213 -8.54 -14.29 11.00
CA TYR A 213 -8.03 -13.37 9.99
C TYR A 213 -8.49 -11.91 10.18
N ARG A 214 -8.72 -11.50 11.42
CA ARG A 214 -9.28 -10.19 11.77
C ARG A 214 -8.52 -9.03 11.15
N TRP A 215 -7.19 -9.03 11.24
CA TRP A 215 -6.36 -7.98 10.67
C TRP A 215 -6.51 -7.90 9.14
N TRP A 216 -6.54 -9.04 8.45
CA TRP A 216 -6.76 -9.10 7.00
C TRP A 216 -8.13 -8.60 6.58
N ILE A 217 -9.17 -8.91 7.37
CA ILE A 217 -10.52 -8.39 7.16
C ILE A 217 -10.52 -6.86 7.29
N GLN A 218 -9.93 -6.33 8.34
CA GLN A 218 -9.82 -4.88 8.57
C GLN A 218 -9.01 -4.19 7.46
N ARG A 219 -7.89 -4.78 7.04
CA ARG A 219 -7.06 -4.26 5.95
C ARG A 219 -7.84 -4.17 4.65
N MET A 220 -8.58 -5.23 4.30
CA MET A 220 -9.42 -5.25 3.10
C MET A 220 -10.59 -4.26 3.19
N GLN A 221 -11.27 -4.19 4.34
CA GLN A 221 -12.32 -3.20 4.57
C GLN A 221 -11.79 -1.78 4.38
N HIS A 222 -10.62 -1.49 4.94
CA HIS A 222 -10.00 -0.18 4.80
C HIS A 222 -9.62 0.14 3.35
N ALA A 223 -9.05 -0.81 2.61
CA ALA A 223 -8.75 -0.63 1.19
C ALA A 223 -10.03 -0.33 0.37
N LEU A 224 -11.10 -1.08 0.61
CA LEU A 224 -12.40 -0.91 -0.06
C LEU A 224 -13.17 0.34 0.39
N GLU A 225 -12.78 0.99 1.48
CA GLU A 225 -13.28 2.30 1.83
C GLU A 225 -12.77 3.39 0.88
N TYR A 226 -11.60 3.20 0.30
CA TYR A 226 -10.94 4.18 -0.60
C TYR A 226 -11.03 3.81 -2.09
N THR A 227 -11.39 2.58 -2.43
CA THR A 227 -11.41 2.09 -3.81
C THR A 227 -12.63 1.20 -4.05
N ASP A 228 -13.03 1.05 -5.31
CA ASP A 228 -14.14 0.19 -5.73
C ASP A 228 -13.68 -1.24 -6.01
N LEU A 229 -12.42 -1.39 -6.44
CA LEU A 229 -11.73 -2.64 -6.74
C LEU A 229 -10.32 -2.59 -6.16
N VAL A 230 -9.76 -3.74 -5.80
CA VAL A 230 -8.39 -3.86 -5.27
C VAL A 230 -7.62 -4.92 -6.06
N ARG A 231 -6.50 -4.53 -6.69
CA ARG A 231 -5.50 -5.48 -7.13
C ARG A 231 -4.71 -5.93 -5.89
N ILE A 232 -4.60 -7.23 -5.70
CA ILE A 232 -3.69 -7.76 -4.69
C ILE A 232 -2.41 -8.20 -5.40
N ASP A 233 -1.36 -7.49 -5.08
CA ASP A 233 -0.03 -7.77 -5.58
C ASP A 233 0.54 -9.05 -4.99
N HIS A 234 1.21 -9.86 -5.82
CA HIS A 234 1.77 -11.16 -5.48
C HIS A 234 0.75 -12.15 -4.90
N PHE A 235 -0.39 -12.32 -5.57
CA PHE A 235 -1.49 -13.20 -5.14
C PHE A 235 -1.05 -14.63 -4.84
N ARG A 236 -0.05 -15.15 -5.59
CA ARG A 236 0.46 -16.50 -5.35
C ARG A 236 0.93 -16.74 -3.92
N GLY A 237 1.38 -15.70 -3.20
CA GLY A 237 1.82 -15.79 -1.81
C GLY A 237 0.74 -16.28 -0.84
N PHE A 238 -0.54 -16.26 -1.24
CA PHE A 238 -1.61 -16.85 -0.43
C PHE A 238 -1.73 -18.37 -0.61
N GLU A 239 -1.23 -18.92 -1.70
CA GLU A 239 -1.12 -20.37 -1.87
C GLU A 239 0.20 -20.86 -1.26
N SER A 240 1.33 -20.33 -1.74
CA SER A 240 2.66 -20.58 -1.22
C SER A 240 3.57 -19.37 -1.45
N PHE A 241 4.45 -19.11 -0.51
CA PHE A 241 5.37 -17.98 -0.55
C PHE A 241 6.81 -18.43 -0.37
N TRP A 242 7.73 -17.69 -1.01
CA TRP A 242 9.16 -17.93 -0.89
C TRP A 242 9.71 -17.27 0.38
N SER A 243 10.23 -18.09 1.26
CA SER A 243 10.72 -17.69 2.59
C SER A 243 12.24 -17.72 2.60
N VAL A 244 12.87 -16.58 2.87
CA VAL A 244 14.32 -16.43 2.92
C VAL A 244 14.75 -16.12 4.36
N THR A 245 15.92 -16.63 4.78
CA THR A 245 16.47 -16.30 6.09
C THR A 245 16.79 -14.79 6.18
N TYR A 246 16.39 -14.14 7.27
CA TYR A 246 16.73 -12.73 7.49
C TYR A 246 18.25 -12.52 7.49
N GLY A 247 18.70 -11.45 6.83
CA GLY A 247 20.12 -11.16 6.67
C GLY A 247 20.81 -11.86 5.51
N ALA A 248 20.11 -12.67 4.72
CA ALA A 248 20.65 -13.20 3.46
C ALA A 248 20.93 -12.06 2.47
N GLU A 249 21.96 -12.23 1.64
CA GLU A 249 22.32 -11.24 0.62
C GLU A 249 21.47 -11.35 -0.66
N THR A 250 20.93 -12.53 -0.92
CA THR A 250 20.12 -12.84 -2.12
C THR A 250 18.95 -13.75 -1.74
N ALA A 251 18.01 -13.93 -2.67
CA ALA A 251 16.90 -14.85 -2.49
C ALA A 251 17.16 -16.26 -3.06
N ARG A 252 18.40 -16.60 -3.40
CA ARG A 252 18.76 -17.93 -3.96
C ARG A 252 18.47 -19.08 -3.02
N GLU A 253 18.74 -18.88 -1.74
CA GLU A 253 18.51 -19.88 -0.71
C GLU A 253 17.25 -19.53 0.08
N GLY A 254 16.23 -20.33 -0.09
CA GLY A 254 14.95 -20.19 0.57
C GLY A 254 14.14 -21.46 0.47
N GLU A 255 12.91 -21.41 0.89
CA GLU A 255 11.96 -22.51 0.81
C GLU A 255 10.55 -22.03 0.53
N TRP A 256 9.79 -22.83 -0.22
CA TRP A 256 8.36 -22.60 -0.39
C TRP A 256 7.62 -23.07 0.86
N LEU A 257 6.90 -22.14 1.48
CA LEU A 257 6.02 -22.40 2.63
C LEU A 257 4.55 -22.19 2.22
N PRO A 258 3.63 -22.99 2.78
CA PRO A 258 2.21 -22.84 2.48
C PRO A 258 1.66 -21.52 3.02
N GLY A 259 0.87 -20.85 2.19
CA GLY A 259 0.07 -19.69 2.59
C GLY A 259 -1.24 -20.10 3.28
N PRO A 260 -2.12 -19.12 3.60
CA PRO A 260 -3.40 -19.37 4.27
C PRO A 260 -4.44 -20.03 3.36
N GLY A 261 -4.23 -20.07 2.06
CA GLY A 261 -5.09 -20.72 1.09
C GLY A 261 -6.55 -20.28 1.13
N HIS A 262 -7.45 -21.26 1.01
CA HIS A 262 -8.89 -21.00 0.96
C HIS A 262 -9.47 -20.38 2.23
N GLU A 263 -8.88 -20.65 3.39
CA GLU A 263 -9.44 -20.22 4.68
C GLU A 263 -9.50 -18.69 4.80
N LEU A 264 -8.46 -18.00 4.37
CA LEU A 264 -8.45 -16.53 4.33
C LEU A 264 -9.58 -15.98 3.46
N PHE A 265 -9.74 -16.48 2.23
CA PHE A 265 -10.76 -15.97 1.31
C PHE A 265 -12.18 -16.31 1.74
N ILE A 266 -12.39 -17.44 2.42
CA ILE A 266 -13.67 -17.78 3.06
C ILE A 266 -13.97 -16.78 4.17
N ALA A 267 -12.98 -16.45 5.03
CA ALA A 267 -13.14 -15.47 6.11
C ALA A 267 -13.44 -14.08 5.55
N LEU A 268 -12.68 -13.62 4.55
CA LEU A 268 -12.92 -12.34 3.87
C LEU A 268 -14.31 -12.29 3.24
N LYS A 269 -14.73 -13.32 2.50
CA LYS A 269 -16.03 -13.37 1.87
C LYS A 269 -17.17 -13.41 2.88
N THR A 270 -16.99 -14.12 3.98
CA THR A 270 -17.96 -14.15 5.09
C THR A 270 -18.16 -12.78 5.72
N ALA A 271 -17.06 -12.03 5.93
CA ALA A 271 -17.11 -10.73 6.56
C ALA A 271 -17.59 -9.61 5.62
N LEU A 272 -17.22 -9.66 4.34
CA LEU A 272 -17.40 -8.58 3.37
C LEU A 272 -18.54 -8.83 2.36
N GLY A 273 -19.03 -10.06 2.28
CA GLY A 273 -20.06 -10.49 1.33
C GLY A 273 -19.50 -10.77 -0.07
N ARG A 274 -18.96 -9.76 -0.74
CA ARG A 274 -18.28 -9.88 -2.04
C ARG A 274 -16.81 -9.51 -1.92
N LEU A 275 -15.99 -10.05 -2.83
CA LEU A 275 -14.57 -9.72 -2.93
C LEU A 275 -14.30 -9.01 -4.27
N PRO A 276 -14.35 -7.68 -4.33
CA PRO A 276 -13.99 -6.93 -5.53
C PRO A 276 -12.46 -6.86 -5.65
N ILE A 277 -11.84 -8.01 -5.91
CA ILE A 277 -10.40 -8.22 -5.95
C ILE A 277 -10.01 -8.66 -7.35
N VAL A 278 -8.84 -8.23 -7.80
CA VAL A 278 -8.12 -8.77 -8.96
C VAL A 278 -6.80 -9.31 -8.46
N ALA A 279 -6.46 -10.53 -8.83
CA ALA A 279 -5.19 -11.14 -8.47
C ALA A 279 -4.08 -10.68 -9.42
N GLU A 280 -2.94 -10.26 -8.87
CA GLU A 280 -1.71 -10.25 -9.63
C GLU A 280 -1.17 -11.69 -9.66
N ASP A 281 -1.29 -12.32 -10.83
CA ASP A 281 -0.91 -13.70 -11.12
C ASP A 281 0.14 -13.74 -12.24
N LEU A 282 1.18 -12.90 -12.11
CA LEU A 282 2.33 -12.86 -13.01
C LEU A 282 3.48 -13.74 -12.50
N GLY A 283 4.40 -14.08 -13.39
CA GLY A 283 5.57 -14.90 -13.08
C GLY A 283 5.28 -16.40 -13.05
N ILE A 284 5.85 -17.12 -12.09
CA ILE A 284 5.71 -18.60 -11.99
C ILE A 284 4.37 -18.91 -11.30
N ILE A 285 3.34 -19.18 -12.06
CA ILE A 285 2.02 -19.56 -11.56
C ILE A 285 1.82 -21.07 -11.70
N THR A 286 1.50 -21.72 -10.58
CA THR A 286 1.22 -23.16 -10.54
C THR A 286 -0.29 -23.43 -10.66
N PRO A 287 -0.69 -24.66 -11.05
CA PRO A 287 -2.12 -25.03 -11.10
C PRO A 287 -2.85 -24.81 -9.78
N GLU A 288 -2.17 -24.94 -8.63
CA GLU A 288 -2.73 -24.73 -7.30
C GLU A 288 -3.08 -23.26 -7.06
N VAL A 289 -2.24 -22.31 -7.53
CA VAL A 289 -2.52 -20.87 -7.48
C VAL A 289 -3.77 -20.53 -8.30
N ASP A 290 -3.85 -21.08 -9.53
CA ASP A 290 -5.03 -20.90 -10.39
C ASP A 290 -6.29 -21.50 -9.76
N GLN A 291 -6.19 -22.69 -9.16
CA GLN A 291 -7.31 -23.32 -8.46
C GLN A 291 -7.79 -22.46 -7.29
N LEU A 292 -6.89 -21.92 -6.49
CA LEU A 292 -7.23 -21.01 -5.39
C LEU A 292 -8.00 -19.79 -5.92
N ARG A 293 -7.47 -19.12 -6.94
CA ARG A 293 -8.04 -17.92 -7.54
C ARG A 293 -9.45 -18.19 -8.11
N LEU A 294 -9.56 -19.22 -8.95
CA LEU A 294 -10.80 -19.60 -9.62
C LEU A 294 -11.90 -20.07 -8.64
N ALA A 295 -11.52 -20.81 -7.59
CA ALA A 295 -12.46 -21.27 -6.57
C ALA A 295 -13.18 -20.12 -5.84
N HIS A 296 -12.53 -18.95 -5.78
CA HIS A 296 -13.12 -17.76 -5.16
C HIS A 296 -13.69 -16.75 -6.15
N GLY A 297 -13.64 -17.05 -7.47
CA GLY A 297 -14.14 -16.19 -8.55
C GLY A 297 -13.34 -14.88 -8.66
N ILE A 298 -12.03 -14.94 -8.42
CA ILE A 298 -11.12 -13.79 -8.49
C ILE A 298 -10.51 -13.73 -9.89
N PRO A 299 -10.74 -12.66 -10.68
CA PRO A 299 -10.08 -12.49 -11.96
C PRO A 299 -8.58 -12.31 -11.80
N GLY A 300 -7.82 -12.82 -12.77
CA GLY A 300 -6.38 -12.59 -12.89
C GLY A 300 -6.05 -11.36 -13.71
N MET A 301 -4.77 -11.21 -14.06
CA MET A 301 -4.32 -10.13 -14.94
C MET A 301 -3.34 -10.62 -16.00
N LYS A 302 -3.26 -9.88 -17.11
CA LYS A 302 -2.29 -10.07 -18.17
C LYS A 302 -1.66 -8.74 -18.55
N VAL A 303 -0.36 -8.76 -18.85
CA VAL A 303 0.39 -7.60 -19.32
C VAL A 303 0.88 -7.87 -20.73
N LEU A 304 0.36 -7.15 -21.71
CA LEU A 304 0.65 -7.40 -23.12
C LEU A 304 2.13 -7.33 -23.48
N GLN A 305 2.91 -6.49 -22.80
CA GLN A 305 4.38 -6.43 -23.02
C GLN A 305 5.05 -7.78 -22.73
N PHE A 306 4.53 -8.56 -21.78
CA PHE A 306 5.05 -9.91 -21.48
C PHE A 306 4.48 -10.96 -22.44
N GLU A 307 3.17 -10.92 -22.66
CA GLU A 307 2.48 -11.92 -23.51
C GLU A 307 3.00 -11.91 -24.96
N VAL A 308 3.26 -10.73 -25.52
CA VAL A 308 3.78 -10.63 -26.91
C VAL A 308 5.23 -11.10 -27.06
N ALA A 309 5.94 -11.34 -25.95
CA ALA A 309 7.27 -11.96 -25.98
C ALA A 309 7.19 -13.47 -26.28
N ASP A 310 6.07 -14.12 -26.02
CA ASP A 310 5.79 -15.51 -26.40
C ASP A 310 5.41 -15.57 -27.88
N PRO A 311 6.17 -16.27 -28.76
CA PRO A 311 5.87 -16.41 -30.17
C PRO A 311 4.50 -17.05 -30.46
N ASP A 312 4.05 -17.93 -29.57
CA ASP A 312 2.83 -18.70 -29.72
C ASP A 312 1.59 -17.97 -29.12
N PHE A 313 1.76 -16.81 -28.48
CA PHE A 313 0.64 -16.07 -27.89
C PHE A 313 -0.36 -15.63 -28.95
N ASP A 314 -1.63 -15.96 -28.76
CA ASP A 314 -2.76 -15.45 -29.52
C ASP A 314 -3.61 -14.54 -28.59
N PRO A 315 -3.88 -13.28 -28.97
CA PRO A 315 -4.75 -12.39 -28.16
C PRO A 315 -6.14 -12.97 -27.85
N THR A 316 -6.61 -13.93 -28.63
CA THR A 316 -7.89 -14.61 -28.40
C THR A 316 -7.83 -15.61 -27.23
N ASP A 317 -6.62 -15.99 -26.79
CA ASP A 317 -6.41 -16.87 -25.64
C ASP A 317 -6.52 -16.15 -24.29
N ILE A 318 -6.54 -14.81 -24.29
CA ILE A 318 -6.74 -14.03 -23.06
C ILE A 318 -8.11 -14.38 -22.46
N PRO A 319 -8.16 -14.89 -21.22
CA PRO A 319 -9.41 -15.23 -20.57
C PRO A 319 -10.36 -14.03 -20.45
N ARG A 320 -11.65 -14.24 -20.57
CA ARG A 320 -12.65 -13.16 -20.36
C ARG A 320 -12.67 -12.65 -18.92
N ASP A 321 -12.37 -13.52 -17.96
CA ASP A 321 -12.26 -13.19 -16.53
C ASP A 321 -10.82 -12.80 -16.19
N CYS A 322 -10.36 -11.71 -16.80
CA CYS A 322 -9.01 -11.21 -16.69
C CYS A 322 -8.96 -9.71 -16.95
N VAL A 323 -8.14 -8.99 -16.22
CA VAL A 323 -7.81 -7.59 -16.50
C VAL A 323 -6.57 -7.56 -17.38
N CYS A 324 -6.70 -7.07 -18.61
CA CYS A 324 -5.60 -6.98 -19.56
C CYS A 324 -5.05 -5.56 -19.61
N TYR A 325 -3.75 -5.43 -19.34
CA TYR A 325 -3.02 -4.16 -19.39
C TYR A 325 -2.10 -4.12 -20.60
N THR A 326 -1.89 -2.95 -21.17
CA THR A 326 -0.77 -2.72 -22.12
C THR A 326 0.56 -2.70 -21.37
N ALA A 327 0.59 -2.05 -20.19
CA ALA A 327 1.67 -2.00 -19.22
C ALA A 327 1.11 -1.59 -17.85
N THR A 328 1.78 -1.93 -16.76
CA THR A 328 1.47 -1.48 -15.41
C THR A 328 2.45 -0.38 -14.96
N HIS A 329 2.32 0.08 -13.71
CA HIS A 329 3.28 1.01 -13.11
C HIS A 329 4.68 0.39 -12.85
N ASP A 330 4.79 -0.94 -12.95
CA ASP A 330 6.06 -1.67 -12.81
C ASP A 330 6.80 -1.84 -14.15
N ASN A 331 6.18 -1.41 -15.26
CA ASN A 331 6.72 -1.54 -16.60
C ASN A 331 6.98 -0.17 -17.20
N ASP A 332 7.80 -0.14 -18.28
CA ASP A 332 7.92 1.06 -19.10
C ASP A 332 6.59 1.37 -19.81
N THR A 333 6.42 2.62 -20.19
CA THR A 333 5.30 3.00 -21.06
C THR A 333 5.34 2.18 -22.35
N THR A 334 4.16 1.94 -22.95
CA THR A 334 4.09 1.20 -24.23
C THR A 334 4.99 1.78 -25.30
N VAL A 335 5.12 3.11 -25.35
CA VAL A 335 6.01 3.81 -26.32
C VAL A 335 7.48 3.61 -25.95
N GLY A 336 7.83 3.70 -24.65
CA GLY A 336 9.19 3.47 -24.17
C GLY A 336 9.64 2.05 -24.47
N TRP A 337 8.84 1.07 -24.09
CA TRP A 337 9.06 -0.35 -24.37
C TRP A 337 9.23 -0.62 -25.89
N PHE A 338 8.35 -0.08 -26.74
CA PHE A 338 8.42 -0.25 -28.18
C PHE A 338 9.74 0.28 -28.76
N ASN A 339 10.26 1.37 -28.23
CA ASN A 339 11.50 2.01 -28.68
C ASN A 339 12.76 1.52 -27.96
N GLY A 340 12.67 0.53 -27.06
CA GLY A 340 13.82 -0.06 -26.35
C GLY A 340 14.25 0.71 -25.10
N GLY A 341 13.30 1.35 -24.41
CA GLY A 341 13.53 1.85 -23.05
C GLY A 341 13.79 0.71 -22.06
N ASN A 342 14.48 0.99 -20.95
CA ASN A 342 14.69 0.13 -19.78
C ASN A 342 15.59 -1.11 -19.92
N GLY A 343 16.46 -1.20 -20.91
CA GLY A 343 17.53 -2.22 -20.94
C GLY A 343 17.05 -3.64 -21.13
N ASP A 344 15.84 -3.85 -21.62
CA ASP A 344 15.39 -5.14 -22.08
C ASP A 344 16.26 -5.57 -23.30
N THR A 345 16.60 -6.85 -23.37
CA THR A 345 17.50 -7.40 -24.40
C THR A 345 16.91 -7.32 -25.81
N ARG A 346 15.60 -7.12 -25.91
CA ARG A 346 14.89 -6.89 -27.17
C ARG A 346 13.88 -5.76 -27.04
N THR A 347 13.85 -4.88 -28.03
CA THR A 347 12.84 -3.82 -28.11
C THR A 347 11.46 -4.41 -28.44
N GLY A 348 10.38 -3.76 -28.01
CA GLY A 348 9.05 -4.16 -28.43
C GLY A 348 8.90 -4.20 -29.95
N GLN A 349 9.64 -3.35 -30.68
CA GLN A 349 9.71 -3.35 -32.14
C GLN A 349 10.30 -4.66 -32.68
N GLU A 350 11.41 -5.14 -32.12
CA GLU A 350 12.06 -6.41 -32.52
C GLU A 350 11.18 -7.61 -32.22
N LEU A 351 10.51 -7.62 -31.06
CA LEU A 351 9.57 -8.69 -30.69
C LEU A 351 8.37 -8.75 -31.64
N LEU A 352 7.79 -7.62 -32.03
CA LEU A 352 6.68 -7.60 -32.98
C LEU A 352 7.10 -7.93 -34.43
N GLN A 353 8.32 -7.59 -34.83
CA GLN A 353 8.86 -7.98 -36.16
C GLN A 353 9.10 -9.49 -36.30
N THR A 354 9.52 -10.16 -35.24
CA THR A 354 9.71 -11.63 -35.26
C THR A 354 8.38 -12.38 -35.44
N ARG A 355 7.22 -11.78 -35.16
CA ARG A 355 5.89 -12.37 -35.36
C ARG A 355 5.34 -12.20 -36.79
N GLN A 356 5.93 -11.33 -37.60
CA GLN A 356 5.48 -11.08 -38.98
C GLN A 356 6.19 -12.00 -40.00
N ASN A 357 7.17 -12.78 -39.58
CA ASN A 357 7.92 -13.75 -40.37
C ASN A 357 7.57 -15.19 -40.00
#